data_98bf3453bb8c2a6c2e4c20e691d95695
#
_entry.id   98bf3453bb8c2a6c2e4c20e691d95695
#
_cell.length_a   1.000
_cell.length_b   1.000
_cell.length_c   1.000
_cell.angle_alpha   90.00
_cell.angle_beta   90.00
_cell.angle_gamma   90.00
#
_symmetry.space_group_name_H-M   'P 1'
#
loop_
_entity.id
_entity.type
_entity.pdbx_description
1 polymer ?
#
loop_
_entity_poly.entity_id
_entity_poly.type
_entity_poly.pdbx_seq_one_letter_code
_entity_poly.pdbx_strand_id
1 'polypeptide(L)'
;MTTTAPSGRPRSERPLRATGDTNRVSFALPEHLAEWQLPPGWNWGSEGLWQQHRHLQEVIDALDRSLSLVTAPAPEHAAWLEAEARGLAHRNHPAVPTTYHYWTSFTENHRGPGYLRRWIAGETVGARLLRAGPEDVPAVLRVMREIGSTLSYLHDAGSVHGALTVDNVWTTPMGRLWLLGWQWAVPIAVIPADLSPDATGMPIPHEWRNGWAPTPASDQWQLGALCFQALTGEAPPGDDIPPLALVRPDVPSSVSHVIDRALQPDPAARFGSVGAMVRAMDRVLGSRTVLNLSGETTAASRESPEVRLRWALADDYEVLAPLGAGTFGSVWRVRDLSLGREVALKLLHQHVARDERAVGRFRREARLAAQLAHPSIVPIYDWDSRGDVAWYTMELAEGGSVADLVERAGARALAEVAPQIDNVLSGLAAAHAIGIVHRDLKPENILIDRYRRWRIADFGIANPAGEEITGASGTPAFSPPEQLLGEPQEAAADCFSLAAIAAYVLTGSPPFGDSDSKVILARALAGQLDLSAFAPEIGVWLQRGLAPLAEDRFADATEMQEQWRTAAGAVLERERRVPWWKRIFGGEEGVESWWREDGAVAE
;
A
#
# COMPACT_ATOMS: atom_id res chain seq x y z
N MET A 1 -6.57 27.90 -65.67
CA MET A 1 -7.93 27.53 -65.27
C MET A 1 -7.90 26.26 -64.42
N THR A 2 -8.41 26.39 -63.32
CA THR A 2 -8.92 25.60 -62.22
C THR A 2 -7.91 25.05 -61.26
N THR A 3 -7.88 25.81 -60.20
CA THR A 3 -7.43 25.59 -58.84
C THR A 3 -8.16 24.45 -58.19
N THR A 4 -7.45 23.58 -57.49
CA THR A 4 -8.01 22.77 -56.40
C THR A 4 -7.21 22.97 -55.16
N ALA A 5 -7.92 23.26 -54.08
CA ALA A 5 -7.48 23.64 -52.77
C ALA A 5 -6.89 22.48 -51.94
N PRO A 6 -6.11 22.79 -50.88
CA PRO A 6 -5.50 21.78 -50.05
C PRO A 6 -6.46 21.23 -48.98
N SER A 7 -6.33 19.96 -48.74
CA SER A 7 -7.04 19.20 -47.68
C SER A 7 -6.72 19.75 -46.28
N GLY A 8 -7.78 20.09 -45.54
CA GLY A 8 -7.69 20.57 -44.17
C GLY A 8 -7.25 19.48 -43.23
N ARG A 9 -6.35 19.82 -42.34
CA ARG A 9 -6.05 19.08 -41.12
C ARG A 9 -7.25 19.14 -40.16
N PRO A 10 -7.60 18.09 -39.44
CA PRO A 10 -8.64 18.16 -38.44
C PRO A 10 -8.20 19.07 -37.28
N ARG A 11 -9.06 19.99 -36.92
CA ARG A 11 -8.89 20.89 -35.78
C ARG A 11 -8.98 20.07 -34.48
N SER A 12 -7.97 20.24 -33.61
CA SER A 12 -8.02 19.79 -32.22
C SER A 12 -9.18 20.47 -31.50
N GLU A 13 -10.17 19.70 -31.08
CA GLU A 13 -11.25 20.21 -30.24
C GLU A 13 -10.75 20.48 -28.81
N ARG A 14 -11.12 21.65 -28.28
CA ARG A 14 -10.76 22.12 -26.94
C ARG A 14 -11.55 21.34 -25.86
N PRO A 15 -10.97 21.04 -24.69
CA PRO A 15 -11.72 20.46 -23.60
C PRO A 15 -12.72 21.47 -23.04
N LEU A 16 -13.98 21.04 -22.91
CA LEU A 16 -15.05 21.77 -22.26
C LEU A 16 -14.88 21.69 -20.73
N ARG A 17 -14.97 22.83 -20.07
CA ARG A 17 -14.98 22.94 -18.60
C ARG A 17 -16.25 22.30 -18.04
N ALA A 18 -16.10 21.54 -16.96
CA ALA A 18 -17.19 21.04 -16.14
C ALA A 18 -17.92 22.21 -15.47
N THR A 19 -19.14 22.48 -15.92
CA THR A 19 -20.17 23.14 -15.13
C THR A 19 -21.31 22.13 -15.01
N GLY A 20 -21.72 21.87 -13.75
CA GLY A 20 -22.79 20.93 -13.47
C GLY A 20 -24.08 21.30 -14.22
N ASP A 21 -24.41 20.44 -15.15
CA ASP A 21 -25.78 20.27 -15.63
C ASP A 21 -25.89 18.90 -16.32
N THR A 22 -26.85 18.11 -15.90
CA THR A 22 -27.14 16.78 -16.38
C THR A 22 -27.77 16.80 -17.78
N ASN A 23 -27.02 17.23 -18.78
CA ASN A 23 -27.37 16.99 -20.18
C ASN A 23 -26.32 16.03 -20.77
N ARG A 24 -26.70 14.75 -20.93
CA ARG A 24 -25.95 13.75 -21.66
C ARG A 24 -25.77 14.25 -23.10
N VAL A 25 -24.62 14.86 -23.39
CA VAL A 25 -24.16 15.04 -24.76
C VAL A 25 -23.86 13.65 -25.29
N SER A 26 -24.51 13.24 -26.35
CA SER A 26 -24.25 11.99 -27.05
C SER A 26 -22.83 12.05 -27.60
N PHE A 27 -21.89 11.38 -26.90
CA PHE A 27 -20.51 11.23 -27.36
C PHE A 27 -20.52 10.18 -28.49
N ALA A 28 -20.13 10.59 -29.68
CA ALA A 28 -19.98 9.65 -30.80
C ALA A 28 -18.71 8.82 -30.55
N LEU A 29 -18.90 7.52 -30.27
CA LEU A 29 -17.77 6.58 -30.17
C LEU A 29 -16.99 6.57 -31.49
N PRO A 30 -15.65 6.46 -31.45
CA PRO A 30 -14.83 6.24 -32.64
C PRO A 30 -15.30 5.01 -33.41
N GLU A 31 -15.19 5.06 -34.75
CA GLU A 31 -15.69 4.04 -35.65
C GLU A 31 -15.18 2.62 -35.32
N HIS A 32 -13.93 2.48 -34.91
CA HIS A 32 -13.32 1.22 -34.50
C HIS A 32 -13.87 0.65 -33.16
N LEU A 33 -14.54 1.45 -32.35
CA LEU A 33 -15.21 1.01 -31.11
C LEU A 33 -16.71 0.79 -31.28
N ALA A 34 -17.28 1.20 -32.39
CA ALA A 34 -18.73 1.11 -32.66
C ALA A 34 -19.28 -0.32 -32.56
N GLU A 35 -18.46 -1.32 -32.83
CA GLU A 35 -18.82 -2.74 -32.79
C GLU A 35 -18.36 -3.45 -31.47
N TRP A 36 -17.74 -2.73 -30.52
CA TRP A 36 -17.37 -3.30 -29.24
C TRP A 36 -18.59 -3.42 -28.34
N GLN A 37 -18.79 -4.62 -27.79
CA GLN A 37 -19.81 -4.88 -26.79
C GLN A 37 -19.18 -4.90 -25.40
N LEU A 38 -19.57 -3.97 -24.56
CA LEU A 38 -19.16 -3.95 -23.17
C LEU A 38 -19.85 -5.09 -22.39
N PRO A 39 -19.22 -5.60 -21.33
CA PRO A 39 -19.86 -6.56 -20.43
C PRO A 39 -21.20 -6.03 -19.88
N PRO A 40 -22.15 -6.92 -19.48
CA PRO A 40 -23.41 -6.50 -18.87
C PRO A 40 -23.19 -5.58 -17.65
N GLY A 41 -23.90 -4.46 -17.61
CA GLY A 41 -23.81 -3.46 -16.54
C GLY A 41 -22.68 -2.45 -16.71
N TRP A 42 -21.88 -2.55 -17.78
CA TRP A 42 -20.86 -1.55 -18.10
C TRP A 42 -21.41 -0.49 -19.05
N ASN A 43 -20.87 0.71 -18.97
CA ASN A 43 -21.24 1.84 -19.81
C ASN A 43 -20.02 2.50 -20.43
N TRP A 44 -20.19 3.14 -21.58
CA TRP A 44 -19.19 4.01 -22.15
C TRP A 44 -19.12 5.31 -21.34
N GLY A 45 -17.89 5.72 -20.97
CA GLY A 45 -17.64 7.01 -20.37
C GLY A 45 -17.63 8.15 -21.39
N SER A 46 -17.58 9.36 -20.91
CA SER A 46 -17.65 10.58 -21.74
C SER A 46 -16.31 10.99 -22.33
N GLU A 47 -15.19 10.42 -21.86
CA GLU A 47 -13.86 10.85 -22.26
C GLU A 47 -13.15 9.82 -23.13
N GLY A 48 -12.56 10.28 -24.22
CA GLY A 48 -11.72 9.50 -25.11
C GLY A 48 -10.50 10.32 -25.55
N LEU A 49 -9.35 9.67 -25.72
CA LEU A 49 -8.10 10.31 -26.06
C LEU A 49 -7.31 9.47 -27.09
N TRP A 50 -6.84 10.13 -28.15
CA TRP A 50 -5.89 9.56 -29.07
C TRP A 50 -4.46 9.86 -28.62
N GLN A 51 -3.64 8.81 -28.55
CA GLN A 51 -2.21 8.90 -28.27
C GLN A 51 -1.43 8.09 -29.29
N GLN A 52 -0.66 8.73 -30.14
CA GLN A 52 0.17 8.06 -31.16
C GLN A 52 -0.59 6.96 -31.93
N HIS A 53 -0.37 5.69 -31.58
CA HIS A 53 -0.90 4.51 -32.25
C HIS A 53 -2.02 3.79 -31.47
N ARG A 54 -2.57 4.42 -30.45
CA ARG A 54 -3.59 3.86 -29.57
C ARG A 54 -4.71 4.85 -29.27
N HIS A 55 -5.87 4.30 -29.00
CA HIS A 55 -7.01 5.03 -28.51
C HIS A 55 -7.30 4.61 -27.05
N LEU A 56 -7.48 5.56 -26.18
CA LEU A 56 -7.89 5.39 -24.79
C LEU A 56 -9.34 5.84 -24.68
N GLN A 57 -10.23 4.95 -24.28
CA GLN A 57 -11.63 5.28 -24.03
C GLN A 57 -11.96 5.02 -22.56
N GLU A 58 -12.59 5.99 -21.91
CA GLU A 58 -13.17 5.76 -20.61
C GLU A 58 -14.31 4.74 -20.73
N VAL A 59 -14.32 3.76 -19.83
CA VAL A 59 -15.44 2.84 -19.63
C VAL A 59 -15.77 2.81 -18.14
N ILE A 60 -17.05 2.72 -17.82
CA ILE A 60 -17.56 2.66 -16.46
C ILE A 60 -18.04 1.24 -16.21
N ASP A 61 -17.46 0.54 -15.25
CA ASP A 61 -17.82 -0.84 -14.94
C ASP A 61 -19.12 -0.94 -14.11
N ALA A 62 -19.55 -2.17 -13.80
CA ALA A 62 -20.76 -2.44 -13.04
C ALA A 62 -20.69 -1.97 -11.56
N LEU A 63 -19.54 -1.48 -11.10
CA LEU A 63 -19.31 -0.90 -9.78
C LEU A 63 -19.14 0.62 -9.85
N ASP A 64 -19.51 1.25 -10.96
CA ASP A 64 -19.35 2.69 -11.25
C ASP A 64 -17.89 3.18 -11.21
N ARG A 65 -16.90 2.29 -11.49
CA ARG A 65 -15.51 2.66 -11.56
C ARG A 65 -15.12 3.07 -12.97
N SER A 66 -14.43 4.21 -13.10
CA SER A 66 -13.82 4.62 -14.37
C SER A 66 -12.56 3.82 -14.64
N LEU A 67 -12.51 3.18 -15.82
CA LEU A 67 -11.38 2.41 -16.33
C LEU A 67 -10.99 2.95 -17.72
N SER A 68 -9.72 2.77 -18.11
CA SER A 68 -9.27 3.02 -19.48
C SER A 68 -9.33 1.73 -20.28
N LEU A 69 -10.15 1.69 -21.31
CA LEU A 69 -10.04 0.72 -22.39
C LEU A 69 -9.02 1.27 -23.40
N VAL A 70 -7.89 0.59 -23.55
CA VAL A 70 -6.84 0.95 -24.49
C VAL A 70 -6.89 0.01 -25.66
N THR A 71 -7.03 0.55 -26.88
CA THR A 71 -7.18 -0.22 -28.11
C THR A 71 -6.22 0.27 -29.20
N ALA A 72 -5.85 -0.63 -30.11
CA ALA A 72 -5.10 -0.28 -31.30
C ALA A 72 -6.08 -0.14 -32.47
N PRO A 73 -6.09 1.01 -33.18
CA PRO A 73 -7.01 1.23 -34.29
C PRO A 73 -6.63 0.44 -35.54
N ALA A 74 -5.40 -0.03 -35.65
CA ALA A 74 -4.88 -0.77 -36.78
C ALA A 74 -4.18 -2.05 -36.34
N PRO A 75 -4.32 -3.17 -37.09
CA PRO A 75 -3.74 -4.47 -36.74
C PRO A 75 -2.21 -4.45 -36.55
N GLU A 76 -1.50 -3.62 -37.27
CA GLU A 76 -0.04 -3.45 -37.19
C GLU A 76 0.42 -2.97 -35.81
N HIS A 77 -0.44 -2.31 -35.06
CA HIS A 77 -0.13 -1.82 -33.71
C HIS A 77 -0.47 -2.84 -32.60
N ALA A 78 -0.98 -4.00 -32.95
CA ALA A 78 -1.38 -5.04 -31.99
C ALA A 78 -0.21 -5.52 -31.11
N ALA A 79 0.94 -5.76 -31.72
CA ALA A 79 2.15 -6.20 -31.00
C ALA A 79 2.64 -5.16 -29.98
N TRP A 80 2.51 -3.88 -30.29
CA TRP A 80 2.86 -2.79 -29.38
C TRP A 80 1.94 -2.75 -28.16
N LEU A 81 0.63 -2.91 -28.41
CA LEU A 81 -0.37 -2.92 -27.35
C LEU A 81 -0.17 -4.09 -26.39
N GLU A 82 0.16 -5.26 -26.96
CA GLU A 82 0.48 -6.45 -26.18
C GLU A 82 1.74 -6.26 -25.33
N ALA A 83 2.80 -5.68 -25.91
CA ALA A 83 4.03 -5.38 -25.19
C ALA A 83 3.77 -4.40 -24.04
N GLU A 84 2.96 -3.35 -24.25
CA GLU A 84 2.58 -2.41 -23.21
C GLU A 84 1.78 -3.11 -22.08
N ALA A 85 0.76 -3.88 -22.43
CA ALA A 85 -0.05 -4.60 -21.45
C ALA A 85 0.79 -5.57 -20.61
N ARG A 86 1.72 -6.30 -21.23
CA ARG A 86 2.66 -7.19 -20.54
C ARG A 86 3.63 -6.40 -19.66
N GLY A 87 4.14 -5.28 -20.16
CA GLY A 87 5.02 -4.39 -19.39
C GLY A 87 4.37 -3.87 -18.13
N LEU A 88 3.08 -3.54 -18.18
CA LEU A 88 2.29 -3.08 -17.05
C LEU A 88 1.89 -4.21 -16.09
N ALA A 89 1.48 -5.39 -16.62
CA ALA A 89 0.83 -6.45 -15.83
C ALA A 89 1.69 -7.00 -14.68
N HIS A 90 3.00 -6.99 -14.83
CA HIS A 90 3.95 -7.52 -13.83
C HIS A 90 4.59 -6.44 -12.95
N ARG A 91 4.11 -5.20 -13.03
CA ARG A 91 4.67 -4.05 -12.31
C ARG A 91 3.70 -3.60 -11.22
N ASN A 92 4.21 -3.52 -10.00
CA ASN A 92 3.46 -2.99 -8.87
C ASN A 92 4.24 -1.81 -8.28
N HIS A 93 3.96 -0.61 -8.79
CA HIS A 93 4.58 0.64 -8.36
C HIS A 93 3.55 1.77 -8.40
N PRO A 94 3.59 2.74 -7.47
CA PRO A 94 2.61 3.84 -7.38
C PRO A 94 2.40 4.66 -8.64
N ALA A 95 3.46 4.85 -9.42
CA ALA A 95 3.42 5.60 -10.68
C ALA A 95 3.17 4.71 -11.91
N VAL A 96 2.81 3.44 -11.74
CA VAL A 96 2.49 2.49 -12.81
C VAL A 96 1.02 2.14 -12.73
N PRO A 97 0.20 2.39 -13.75
CA PRO A 97 -1.22 2.07 -13.70
C PRO A 97 -1.47 0.57 -13.67
N THR A 98 -2.35 0.16 -12.77
CA THR A 98 -2.78 -1.26 -12.68
C THR A 98 -3.49 -1.68 -13.95
N THR A 99 -3.07 -2.80 -14.54
CA THR A 99 -3.74 -3.46 -15.67
C THR A 99 -4.64 -4.56 -15.14
N TYR A 100 -5.91 -4.56 -15.59
CA TYR A 100 -6.93 -5.48 -15.09
C TYR A 100 -7.17 -6.65 -16.03
N HIS A 101 -7.13 -6.42 -17.34
CA HIS A 101 -7.40 -7.45 -18.35
C HIS A 101 -6.77 -7.11 -19.69
N TYR A 102 -6.43 -8.15 -20.48
CA TYR A 102 -5.93 -8.02 -21.84
C TYR A 102 -6.61 -9.04 -22.78
N TRP A 103 -6.98 -8.61 -23.97
CA TRP A 103 -7.57 -9.43 -25.03
C TRP A 103 -6.60 -9.55 -26.20
N THR A 104 -6.32 -10.77 -26.63
CA THR A 104 -5.30 -11.05 -27.66
C THR A 104 -5.80 -10.97 -29.10
N SER A 105 -7.12 -11.03 -29.36
CA SER A 105 -7.64 -11.15 -30.74
C SER A 105 -9.12 -10.82 -30.84
N PHE A 106 -9.55 -10.71 -32.09
CA PHE A 106 -10.93 -10.57 -32.51
C PHE A 106 -11.78 -11.76 -32.04
N THR A 107 -12.60 -11.56 -31.04
CA THR A 107 -13.68 -12.46 -30.65
C THR A 107 -14.98 -11.95 -31.25
N GLU A 108 -16.07 -12.73 -31.21
CA GLU A 108 -17.39 -12.31 -31.72
C GLU A 108 -17.86 -10.96 -31.15
N ASN A 109 -17.31 -10.55 -30.01
CA ASN A 109 -17.69 -9.33 -29.26
C ASN A 109 -16.64 -8.21 -29.27
N HIS A 110 -15.44 -8.44 -29.85
CA HIS A 110 -14.34 -7.48 -29.84
C HIS A 110 -13.57 -7.51 -31.15
N ARG A 111 -13.40 -6.36 -31.76
CA ARG A 111 -12.55 -6.20 -32.95
C ARG A 111 -11.21 -5.62 -32.58
N GLY A 112 -10.24 -6.50 -32.43
CA GLY A 112 -8.84 -6.14 -32.19
C GLY A 112 -8.34 -6.32 -30.75
N PRO A 113 -7.03 -6.25 -30.57
CA PRO A 113 -6.42 -6.32 -29.24
C PRO A 113 -6.77 -5.09 -28.43
N GLY A 114 -6.93 -5.30 -27.13
CA GLY A 114 -7.19 -4.23 -26.18
C GLY A 114 -6.84 -4.65 -24.76
N TYR A 115 -6.64 -3.70 -23.87
CA TYR A 115 -6.49 -3.98 -22.46
C TYR A 115 -7.20 -2.93 -21.61
N LEU A 116 -7.61 -3.35 -20.41
CA LEU A 116 -8.15 -2.47 -19.39
C LEU A 116 -7.08 -2.12 -18.37
N ARG A 117 -6.97 -0.85 -18.06
CA ARG A 117 -6.16 -0.34 -16.97
C ARG A 117 -6.92 0.69 -16.15
N ARG A 118 -6.35 1.08 -15.02
CA ARG A 118 -6.86 2.21 -14.23
C ARG A 118 -7.02 3.46 -15.11
N TRP A 119 -8.16 4.15 -14.97
CA TRP A 119 -8.36 5.47 -15.55
C TRP A 119 -7.47 6.50 -14.84
N ILE A 120 -6.82 7.37 -15.60
CA ILE A 120 -5.99 8.43 -15.08
C ILE A 120 -6.55 9.76 -15.58
N ALA A 121 -7.25 10.47 -14.71
CA ALA A 121 -7.69 11.83 -15.01
C ALA A 121 -6.47 12.77 -15.03
N GLY A 122 -6.39 13.67 -16.02
CA GLY A 122 -5.30 14.63 -16.13
C GLY A 122 -4.77 14.80 -17.54
N GLU A 123 -3.52 15.21 -17.65
CA GLU A 123 -2.85 15.50 -18.92
C GLU A 123 -1.39 15.02 -18.90
N THR A 124 -0.77 14.84 -20.07
CA THR A 124 0.67 14.58 -20.15
C THR A 124 1.46 15.84 -19.80
N VAL A 125 2.69 15.66 -19.33
CA VAL A 125 3.63 16.80 -19.14
C VAL A 125 3.80 17.56 -20.45
N GLY A 126 3.85 16.86 -21.60
CA GLY A 126 3.92 17.49 -22.93
C GLY A 126 2.70 18.35 -23.24
N ALA A 127 1.48 17.86 -23.02
CA ALA A 127 0.26 18.64 -23.19
C ALA A 127 0.22 19.87 -22.28
N ARG A 128 0.69 19.72 -21.05
CA ARG A 128 0.81 20.82 -20.09
C ARG A 128 1.82 21.88 -20.54
N LEU A 129 3.00 21.46 -21.04
CA LEU A 129 3.99 22.38 -21.61
C LEU A 129 3.43 23.18 -22.78
N LEU A 130 2.68 22.54 -23.68
CA LEU A 130 2.04 23.22 -24.82
C LEU A 130 0.98 24.23 -24.38
N ARG A 131 0.26 23.95 -23.30
CA ARG A 131 -0.81 24.79 -22.79
C ARG A 131 -0.33 25.93 -21.87
N ALA A 132 0.60 25.63 -20.97
CA ALA A 132 1.01 26.50 -19.87
C ALA A 132 2.44 27.06 -20.01
N GLY A 133 3.23 26.53 -20.95
CA GLY A 133 4.64 26.84 -21.09
C GLY A 133 5.54 26.05 -20.16
N PRO A 134 6.83 26.39 -20.08
CA PRO A 134 7.83 25.72 -19.26
C PRO A 134 7.44 25.64 -17.80
N GLU A 135 7.78 24.51 -17.17
CA GLU A 135 7.52 24.24 -15.76
C GLU A 135 8.47 25.00 -14.84
N ASP A 136 8.06 25.20 -13.61
CA ASP A 136 8.94 25.72 -12.56
C ASP A 136 9.89 24.64 -12.02
N VAL A 137 10.94 25.06 -11.34
CA VAL A 137 11.95 24.16 -10.77
C VAL A 137 11.33 23.17 -9.77
N PRO A 138 10.44 23.56 -8.83
CA PRO A 138 9.77 22.62 -7.93
C PRO A 138 8.98 21.52 -8.64
N ALA A 139 8.26 21.83 -9.72
CA ALA A 139 7.52 20.83 -10.49
C ALA A 139 8.46 19.80 -11.15
N VAL A 140 9.54 20.27 -11.77
CA VAL A 140 10.54 19.39 -12.40
C VAL A 140 11.28 18.53 -11.37
N LEU A 141 11.57 19.07 -10.19
CA LEU A 141 12.18 18.30 -9.10
C LEU A 141 11.27 17.17 -8.62
N ARG A 142 9.96 17.42 -8.59
CA ARG A 142 8.97 16.38 -8.28
C ARG A 142 8.97 15.29 -9.34
N VAL A 143 8.91 15.67 -10.61
CA VAL A 143 9.00 14.73 -11.75
C VAL A 143 10.25 13.87 -11.63
N MET A 144 11.41 14.47 -11.42
CA MET A 144 12.67 13.74 -11.29
C MET A 144 12.66 12.75 -10.13
N ARG A 145 12.11 13.13 -8.98
CA ARG A 145 12.05 12.25 -7.80
C ARG A 145 11.10 11.07 -8.03
N GLU A 146 9.87 11.33 -8.43
CA GLU A 146 8.83 10.30 -8.54
C GLU A 146 9.11 9.34 -9.70
N ILE A 147 9.43 9.88 -10.89
CA ILE A 147 9.78 9.07 -12.05
C ILE A 147 11.13 8.38 -11.84
N GLY A 148 12.11 9.06 -11.25
CA GLY A 148 13.40 8.44 -10.89
C GLY A 148 13.27 7.27 -9.91
N SER A 149 12.34 7.36 -8.93
CA SER A 149 12.01 6.24 -8.05
C SER A 149 11.41 5.05 -8.83
N THR A 150 10.50 5.34 -9.76
CA THR A 150 9.89 4.31 -10.63
C THR A 150 10.94 3.62 -11.50
N LEU A 151 11.87 4.37 -12.07
CA LEU A 151 12.98 3.81 -12.86
C LEU A 151 13.92 2.98 -11.99
N SER A 152 14.24 3.44 -10.77
CA SER A 152 15.06 2.64 -9.85
C SER A 152 14.41 1.30 -9.53
N TYR A 153 13.10 1.29 -9.24
CA TYR A 153 12.33 0.06 -9.03
C TYR A 153 12.40 -0.87 -10.25
N LEU A 154 12.33 -0.32 -11.46
CA LEU A 154 12.40 -1.08 -12.71
C LEU A 154 13.81 -1.68 -12.93
N HIS A 155 14.85 -0.90 -12.66
CA HIS A 155 16.25 -1.32 -12.79
C HIS A 155 16.60 -2.43 -11.79
N ASP A 156 16.12 -2.34 -10.56
CA ASP A 156 16.26 -3.39 -9.54
C ASP A 156 15.56 -4.69 -9.94
N ALA A 157 14.51 -4.60 -10.75
CA ALA A 157 13.82 -5.74 -11.36
C ALA A 157 14.49 -6.24 -12.66
N GLY A 158 15.69 -5.75 -13.00
CA GLY A 158 16.46 -6.18 -14.16
C GLY A 158 15.93 -5.70 -15.51
N SER A 159 15.15 -4.60 -15.55
CA SER A 159 14.56 -4.06 -16.77
C SER A 159 14.84 -2.56 -16.92
N VAL A 160 14.72 -2.03 -18.13
CA VAL A 160 14.78 -0.60 -18.46
C VAL A 160 13.47 -0.17 -19.08
N HIS A 161 13.10 1.11 -18.95
CA HIS A 161 11.86 1.64 -19.51
C HIS A 161 11.99 1.95 -21.00
N GLY A 162 13.05 2.60 -21.38
CA GLY A 162 13.43 2.85 -22.78
C GLY A 162 12.60 3.88 -23.55
N ALA A 163 11.54 4.45 -22.97
CA ALA A 163 10.65 5.38 -23.68
C ALA A 163 10.22 6.57 -22.81
N LEU A 164 11.12 7.12 -22.02
CA LEU A 164 10.79 8.23 -21.16
C LEU A 164 10.74 9.54 -21.96
N THR A 165 9.52 10.09 -22.09
CA THR A 165 9.25 11.37 -22.78
C THR A 165 8.24 12.19 -21.98
N VAL A 166 8.10 13.47 -22.32
CA VAL A 166 7.05 14.33 -21.72
C VAL A 166 5.63 13.84 -22.02
N ASP A 167 5.42 13.04 -23.06
CA ASP A 167 4.11 12.48 -23.42
C ASP A 167 3.82 11.13 -22.74
N ASN A 168 4.83 10.49 -22.17
CA ASN A 168 4.70 9.27 -21.40
C ASN A 168 4.67 9.51 -19.88
N VAL A 169 4.84 10.75 -19.44
CA VAL A 169 4.64 11.15 -18.05
C VAL A 169 3.33 11.91 -17.95
N TRP A 170 2.38 11.33 -17.23
CA TRP A 170 1.05 11.87 -17.01
C TRP A 170 0.95 12.54 -15.65
N THR A 171 0.31 13.70 -15.58
CA THR A 171 0.08 14.44 -14.33
C THR A 171 -1.40 14.64 -14.09
N THR A 172 -1.87 14.29 -12.89
CA THR A 172 -3.25 14.55 -12.46
C THR A 172 -3.42 16.00 -12.01
N PRO A 173 -4.66 16.53 -11.93
CA PRO A 173 -4.93 17.85 -11.37
C PRO A 173 -4.38 18.07 -9.96
N MET A 174 -4.22 16.98 -9.19
CA MET A 174 -3.64 16.99 -7.83
C MET A 174 -2.12 16.84 -7.84
N GLY A 175 -1.48 16.79 -9.02
CA GLY A 175 -0.04 16.71 -9.18
C GLY A 175 0.58 15.32 -9.05
N ARG A 176 -0.23 14.26 -9.00
CA ARG A 176 0.27 12.87 -9.04
C ARG A 176 0.85 12.57 -10.43
N LEU A 177 1.95 11.83 -10.45
CA LEU A 177 2.59 11.42 -11.69
C LEU A 177 2.35 9.93 -11.97
N TRP A 178 2.19 9.63 -13.27
CA TRP A 178 2.08 8.28 -13.78
C TRP A 178 3.05 8.11 -14.95
N LEU A 179 3.71 6.96 -15.01
CA LEU A 179 4.60 6.61 -16.10
C LEU A 179 3.90 5.64 -17.04
N LEU A 180 3.80 6.02 -18.30
CA LEU A 180 3.23 5.27 -19.41
C LEU A 180 4.31 4.96 -20.45
N GLY A 181 3.96 4.30 -21.55
CA GLY A 181 4.92 3.97 -22.60
C GLY A 181 5.69 2.67 -22.35
N TRP A 182 5.07 1.70 -21.68
CA TRP A 182 5.68 0.45 -21.23
C TRP A 182 5.94 -0.57 -22.34
N GLN A 183 5.51 -0.31 -23.57
CA GLN A 183 5.78 -1.15 -24.75
C GLN A 183 7.28 -1.30 -25.08
N TRP A 184 8.10 -0.37 -24.58
CA TRP A 184 9.55 -0.36 -24.76
C TRP A 184 10.31 -0.95 -23.57
N ALA A 185 9.60 -1.29 -22.49
CA ALA A 185 10.23 -1.84 -21.30
C ALA A 185 10.78 -3.25 -21.59
N VAL A 186 12.10 -3.35 -21.61
CA VAL A 186 12.82 -4.59 -21.95
C VAL A 186 13.79 -4.97 -20.82
N PRO A 187 14.20 -6.27 -20.75
CA PRO A 187 15.32 -6.65 -19.89
C PRO A 187 16.58 -5.87 -20.23
N ILE A 188 17.40 -5.58 -19.23
CA ILE A 188 18.67 -4.87 -19.42
C ILE A 188 19.53 -5.61 -20.46
N ALA A 189 20.14 -4.85 -21.36
CA ALA A 189 20.98 -5.34 -22.46
C ALA A 189 20.25 -6.15 -23.57
N VAL A 190 18.93 -6.06 -23.64
CA VAL A 190 18.16 -6.57 -24.78
C VAL A 190 17.86 -5.44 -25.75
N ILE A 191 18.19 -5.60 -27.03
CA ILE A 191 17.84 -4.63 -28.08
C ILE A 191 16.42 -4.97 -28.57
N PRO A 192 15.44 -4.06 -28.46
CA PRO A 192 14.12 -4.27 -29.04
C PRO A 192 14.21 -4.37 -30.57
N ALA A 193 13.56 -5.35 -31.17
CA ALA A 193 13.69 -5.66 -32.60
C ALA A 193 13.23 -4.52 -33.52
N ASP A 194 12.35 -3.63 -33.04
CA ASP A 194 11.67 -2.60 -33.85
C ASP A 194 11.99 -1.16 -33.39
N LEU A 195 13.08 -0.95 -32.64
CA LEU A 195 13.54 0.39 -32.28
C LEU A 195 14.12 1.09 -33.52
N SER A 196 13.22 1.68 -34.33
CA SER A 196 13.64 2.72 -35.27
C SER A 196 13.53 4.08 -34.54
N PRO A 197 14.66 4.71 -34.21
CA PRO A 197 14.69 5.97 -33.47
C PRO A 197 13.92 7.09 -34.15
N ASP A 198 13.93 7.10 -35.47
CA ASP A 198 13.38 8.21 -36.28
C ASP A 198 11.84 8.23 -36.33
N ALA A 199 11.18 7.16 -35.95
CA ALA A 199 9.71 7.04 -36.07
C ALA A 199 8.94 7.61 -34.86
N THR A 200 9.61 7.87 -33.72
CA THR A 200 8.92 8.13 -32.45
C THR A 200 9.04 9.57 -31.94
N GLY A 201 9.92 10.41 -32.49
CA GLY A 201 10.20 11.75 -31.97
C GLY A 201 10.75 11.75 -30.54
N MET A 202 11.21 10.61 -30.04
CA MET A 202 11.77 10.47 -28.68
C MET A 202 13.20 11.01 -28.63
N PRO A 203 13.58 11.65 -27.52
CA PRO A 203 14.98 11.94 -27.23
C PRO A 203 15.76 10.62 -27.10
N ILE A 204 16.78 10.43 -27.92
CA ILE A 204 17.53 9.18 -28.01
C ILE A 204 18.93 9.37 -27.47
N PRO A 205 19.36 8.58 -26.45
CA PRO A 205 20.71 8.62 -25.92
C PRO A 205 21.76 8.24 -26.99
N HIS A 206 22.97 8.77 -26.86
CA HIS A 206 24.06 8.53 -27.81
C HIS A 206 24.37 7.06 -28.02
N GLU A 207 24.37 6.27 -26.96
CA GLU A 207 24.63 4.83 -27.00
C GLU A 207 23.64 4.08 -27.90
N TRP A 208 22.37 4.50 -27.96
CA TRP A 208 21.36 3.87 -28.83
C TRP A 208 21.55 4.22 -30.30
N ARG A 209 21.98 5.45 -30.59
CA ARG A 209 22.34 5.87 -31.96
C ARG A 209 23.51 5.06 -32.49
N ASN A 210 24.37 4.59 -31.60
CA ASN A 210 25.51 3.73 -31.92
C ASN A 210 25.14 2.23 -31.93
N GLY A 211 23.85 1.87 -31.79
CA GLY A 211 23.37 0.50 -31.81
C GLY A 211 23.60 -0.29 -30.54
N TRP A 212 23.88 0.36 -29.42
CA TRP A 212 24.04 -0.31 -28.13
C TRP A 212 22.69 -0.60 -27.49
N ALA A 213 22.62 -1.69 -26.72
CA ALA A 213 21.43 -2.05 -25.98
C ALA A 213 21.08 -1.03 -24.89
N PRO A 214 19.78 -0.84 -24.60
CA PRO A 214 19.33 0.00 -23.50
C PRO A 214 19.88 -0.44 -22.15
N THR A 215 20.26 0.53 -21.32
CA THR A 215 20.79 0.31 -19.97
C THR A 215 20.11 1.27 -18.98
N PRO A 216 20.26 1.08 -17.67
CA PRO A 216 19.82 2.07 -16.68
C PRO A 216 20.38 3.48 -16.90
N ALA A 217 21.57 3.60 -17.51
CA ALA A 217 22.13 4.91 -17.87
C ALA A 217 21.39 5.56 -19.03
N SER A 218 20.77 4.77 -19.91
CA SER A 218 19.94 5.29 -21.00
C SER A 218 18.65 5.94 -20.46
N ASP A 219 17.95 5.27 -19.53
CA ASP A 219 16.78 5.85 -18.83
C ASP A 219 17.16 7.09 -18.03
N GLN A 220 18.37 7.11 -17.43
CA GLN A 220 18.88 8.28 -16.72
C GLN A 220 19.05 9.49 -17.64
N TRP A 221 19.59 9.27 -18.86
CA TRP A 221 19.72 10.32 -19.87
C TRP A 221 18.34 10.82 -20.31
N GLN A 222 17.39 9.92 -20.56
CA GLN A 222 16.01 10.28 -20.93
C GLN A 222 15.31 11.07 -19.82
N LEU A 223 15.53 10.73 -18.54
CA LEU A 223 15.03 11.52 -17.41
C LEU A 223 15.63 12.91 -17.38
N GLY A 224 16.92 13.04 -17.66
CA GLY A 224 17.59 14.34 -17.84
C GLY A 224 16.99 15.15 -18.98
N ALA A 225 16.75 14.50 -20.12
CA ALA A 225 16.14 15.13 -21.31
C ALA A 225 14.72 15.63 -21.04
N LEU A 226 13.93 14.82 -20.35
CA LEU A 226 12.57 15.19 -19.91
C LEU A 226 12.60 16.41 -18.99
N CYS A 227 13.50 16.43 -18.00
CA CYS A 227 13.64 17.56 -17.08
C CYS A 227 14.14 18.82 -17.80
N PHE A 228 15.07 18.68 -18.74
CA PHE A 228 15.53 19.79 -19.60
C PHE A 228 14.36 20.35 -20.40
N GLN A 229 13.61 19.51 -21.10
CA GLN A 229 12.43 19.91 -21.88
C GLN A 229 11.35 20.55 -21.00
N ALA A 230 11.09 20.00 -19.84
CA ALA A 230 10.10 20.56 -18.91
C ALA A 230 10.48 21.99 -18.44
N LEU A 231 11.77 22.25 -18.22
CA LEU A 231 12.27 23.57 -17.83
C LEU A 231 12.36 24.55 -18.97
N THR A 232 12.70 24.11 -20.19
CA THR A 232 12.96 25.00 -21.33
C THR A 232 11.77 25.14 -22.26
N GLY A 233 10.86 24.15 -22.26
CA GLY A 233 9.77 24.00 -23.24
C GLY A 233 10.20 23.27 -24.51
N GLU A 234 11.48 23.05 -24.73
CA GLU A 234 12.04 22.44 -25.94
C GLU A 234 12.88 21.21 -25.62
N ALA A 235 12.80 20.19 -26.47
CA ALA A 235 13.63 18.99 -26.32
C ALA A 235 15.12 19.35 -26.47
N PRO A 236 16.04 18.65 -25.78
CA PRO A 236 17.47 18.90 -25.94
C PRO A 236 17.88 18.74 -27.41
N PRO A 237 18.61 19.68 -27.98
CA PRO A 237 19.03 19.63 -29.38
C PRO A 237 20.11 18.54 -29.57
N GLY A 238 19.83 17.52 -30.38
CA GLY A 238 20.77 16.53 -30.91
C GLY A 238 21.94 16.14 -30.02
N ASP A 239 23.15 16.30 -30.56
CA ASP A 239 24.40 15.90 -29.90
C ASP A 239 25.06 17.02 -29.10
N ASP A 240 24.73 18.26 -29.38
CA ASP A 240 25.37 19.43 -28.77
C ASP A 240 24.38 20.14 -27.84
N ILE A 241 24.14 19.51 -26.69
CA ILE A 241 23.20 20.02 -25.70
C ILE A 241 23.86 21.14 -24.90
N PRO A 242 23.35 22.40 -24.99
CA PRO A 242 23.92 23.50 -24.22
C PRO A 242 23.71 23.27 -22.72
N PRO A 243 24.66 23.68 -21.86
CA PRO A 243 24.46 23.69 -20.42
C PRO A 243 23.14 24.41 -20.06
N LEU A 244 22.33 23.79 -19.20
CA LEU A 244 21.01 24.31 -18.85
C LEU A 244 21.08 25.74 -18.27
N ALA A 245 22.14 26.05 -17.54
CA ALA A 245 22.38 27.41 -17.00
C ALA A 245 22.51 28.49 -18.06
N LEU A 246 22.87 28.17 -19.30
CA LEU A 246 22.92 29.13 -20.41
C LEU A 246 21.54 29.39 -21.02
N VAL A 247 20.67 28.37 -21.03
CA VAL A 247 19.30 28.43 -21.58
C VAL A 247 18.32 28.99 -20.54
N ARG A 248 18.50 28.61 -19.28
CA ARG A 248 17.66 29.03 -18.14
C ARG A 248 18.54 29.51 -16.98
N PRO A 249 19.05 30.75 -17.05
CA PRO A 249 19.93 31.31 -16.00
C PRO A 249 19.26 31.44 -14.62
N ASP A 250 17.93 31.44 -14.57
CA ASP A 250 17.12 31.50 -13.35
C ASP A 250 17.08 30.15 -12.60
N VAL A 251 17.43 29.05 -13.27
CA VAL A 251 17.52 27.72 -12.63
C VAL A 251 18.80 27.67 -11.79
N PRO A 252 18.69 27.24 -10.53
CA PRO A 252 19.86 27.12 -9.65
C PRO A 252 20.96 26.25 -10.24
N SER A 253 22.21 26.73 -10.16
CA SER A 253 23.38 26.01 -10.69
C SER A 253 23.49 24.57 -10.22
N SER A 254 23.08 24.28 -8.98
CA SER A 254 23.07 22.94 -8.44
C SER A 254 22.05 22.01 -9.12
N VAL A 255 20.89 22.53 -9.54
CA VAL A 255 19.89 21.79 -10.33
C VAL A 255 20.40 21.58 -11.75
N SER A 256 20.90 22.67 -12.39
CA SER A 256 21.49 22.57 -13.73
C SER A 256 22.59 21.54 -13.79
N HIS A 257 23.48 21.50 -12.80
CA HIS A 257 24.58 20.51 -12.72
C HIS A 257 24.10 19.05 -12.69
N VAL A 258 22.99 18.75 -12.01
CA VAL A 258 22.45 17.38 -11.98
C VAL A 258 21.87 17.00 -13.34
N ILE A 259 21.13 17.91 -13.98
CA ILE A 259 20.54 17.67 -15.30
C ILE A 259 21.64 17.56 -16.35
N ASP A 260 22.58 18.49 -16.39
CA ASP A 260 23.70 18.51 -17.36
C ASP A 260 24.56 17.23 -17.22
N ARG A 261 24.76 16.73 -16.00
CA ARG A 261 25.47 15.47 -15.78
C ARG A 261 24.68 14.27 -16.29
N ALA A 262 23.37 14.24 -16.13
CA ALA A 262 22.54 13.15 -16.65
C ALA A 262 22.55 13.12 -18.20
N LEU A 263 22.73 14.28 -18.84
CA LEU A 263 22.75 14.45 -20.28
C LEU A 263 24.13 14.22 -20.92
N GLN A 264 25.16 13.83 -20.14
CA GLN A 264 26.47 13.56 -20.71
C GLN A 264 26.39 12.49 -21.82
N PRO A 265 27.10 12.67 -22.94
CA PRO A 265 27.12 11.70 -24.03
C PRO A 265 27.66 10.33 -23.59
N ASP A 266 28.75 10.32 -22.80
CA ASP A 266 29.30 9.10 -22.23
C ASP A 266 28.47 8.61 -21.02
N PRO A 267 27.85 7.42 -21.10
CA PRO A 267 27.12 6.83 -19.98
C PRO A 267 27.94 6.72 -18.67
N ALA A 268 29.26 6.53 -18.77
CA ALA A 268 30.14 6.42 -17.61
C ALA A 268 30.36 7.77 -16.88
N ALA A 269 30.17 8.89 -17.57
CA ALA A 269 30.25 10.23 -16.98
C ALA A 269 28.97 10.63 -16.21
N ARG A 270 27.87 9.91 -16.42
CA ARG A 270 26.60 10.12 -15.73
C ARG A 270 26.66 9.69 -14.26
N PHE A 271 25.55 9.54 -13.58
CA PHE A 271 25.49 8.98 -12.23
C PHE A 271 25.58 7.46 -12.29
N GLY A 272 26.10 6.81 -11.25
CA GLY A 272 26.21 5.35 -11.18
C GLY A 272 24.84 4.62 -11.17
N SER A 273 23.76 5.32 -10.87
CA SER A 273 22.38 4.84 -10.98
C SER A 273 21.41 6.02 -11.00
N VAL A 274 20.15 5.76 -11.42
CA VAL A 274 19.06 6.76 -11.32
C VAL A 274 18.81 7.13 -9.85
N GLY A 275 18.87 6.18 -8.93
CA GLY A 275 18.77 6.47 -7.48
C GLY A 275 19.87 7.42 -7.00
N ALA A 276 21.11 7.32 -7.51
CA ALA A 276 22.18 8.26 -7.20
C ALA A 276 21.91 9.66 -7.75
N MET A 277 21.30 9.76 -8.94
CA MET A 277 20.85 11.03 -9.53
C MET A 277 19.77 11.69 -8.68
N VAL A 278 18.74 10.93 -8.25
CA VAL A 278 17.66 11.40 -7.37
C VAL A 278 18.23 11.90 -6.04
N ARG A 279 19.11 11.13 -5.40
CA ARG A 279 19.78 11.57 -4.15
C ARG A 279 20.63 12.82 -4.34
N ALA A 280 21.28 13.01 -5.49
CA ALA A 280 22.00 14.24 -5.78
C ALA A 280 21.05 15.43 -5.83
N MET A 281 19.87 15.26 -6.42
CA MET A 281 18.85 16.28 -6.48
C MET A 281 18.23 16.58 -5.09
N ASP A 282 17.97 15.57 -4.28
CA ASP A 282 17.46 15.75 -2.91
C ASP A 282 18.43 16.51 -2.02
N ARG A 283 19.75 16.32 -2.18
CA ARG A 283 20.77 17.12 -1.48
C ARG A 283 20.71 18.59 -1.86
N VAL A 284 20.45 18.88 -3.12
CA VAL A 284 20.25 20.26 -3.60
C VAL A 284 19.05 20.92 -2.92
N LEU A 285 17.96 20.17 -2.75
CA LEU A 285 16.78 20.63 -2.04
C LEU A 285 17.05 20.82 -0.53
N GLY A 286 17.71 19.87 0.12
CA GLY A 286 18.07 19.91 1.55
C GLY A 286 18.99 21.09 1.89
N SER A 287 19.92 21.44 1.00
CA SER A 287 20.82 22.59 1.19
C SER A 287 20.10 23.94 1.06
N ARG A 288 18.95 23.99 0.39
CA ARG A 288 18.14 25.21 0.23
C ARG A 288 17.18 25.49 1.38
N THR A 289 16.90 24.53 2.22
CA THR A 289 16.13 24.74 3.46
C THR A 289 16.88 25.68 4.44
N VAL A 290 18.16 25.95 4.18
CA VAL A 290 19.03 26.84 4.99
C VAL A 290 19.20 28.24 4.34
N LEU A 291 18.88 28.43 3.07
CA LEU A 291 19.02 29.73 2.36
C LEU A 291 17.67 30.23 1.86
N ASN A 292 17.00 31.01 2.69
CA ASN A 292 15.99 32.05 2.41
C ASN A 292 15.34 32.06 1.01
N LEU A 293 14.18 31.45 0.87
CA LEU A 293 13.11 32.03 0.09
C LEU A 293 12.31 32.98 1.01
N SER A 294 12.81 34.22 1.14
CA SER A 294 12.06 35.31 1.75
C SER A 294 10.96 35.74 0.77
N GLY A 295 9.83 35.15 0.92
CA GLY A 295 8.58 35.44 0.27
C GLY A 295 7.55 34.53 0.87
N GLU A 296 7.04 34.92 2.04
CA GLU A 296 5.82 34.44 2.67
C GLU A 296 5.45 32.96 2.46
N THR A 297 6.25 32.06 3.02
CA THR A 297 5.73 30.80 3.52
C THR A 297 6.19 30.73 4.97
N THR A 298 5.31 31.23 5.82
CA THR A 298 5.36 31.07 7.27
C THR A 298 5.74 29.65 7.64
N ALA A 299 6.38 29.49 8.78
CA ALA A 299 6.80 28.30 9.52
C ALA A 299 5.76 27.16 9.65
N ALA A 300 4.84 27.01 8.72
CA ALA A 300 3.79 25.99 8.57
C ALA A 300 4.27 24.73 7.86
N SER A 301 5.50 24.66 7.39
CA SER A 301 6.02 23.44 6.75
C SER A 301 6.51 22.36 7.74
N ARG A 302 6.07 22.42 8.98
CA ARG A 302 5.82 21.24 9.81
C ARG A 302 4.37 20.83 9.62
N GLU A 303 4.01 20.55 8.38
CA GLU A 303 2.67 20.06 8.05
C GLU A 303 2.36 18.86 8.92
N SER A 304 1.19 18.91 9.58
CA SER A 304 0.72 17.80 10.40
C SER A 304 0.69 16.51 9.56
N PRO A 305 0.86 15.32 10.14
CA PRO A 305 0.73 14.05 9.42
C PRO A 305 -0.55 13.98 8.60
N GLU A 306 -1.62 14.58 9.08
CA GLU A 306 -2.91 14.66 8.42
C GLU A 306 -2.87 15.46 7.10
N VAL A 307 -2.26 16.64 7.09
CA VAL A 307 -2.17 17.48 5.87
C VAL A 307 -1.38 16.77 4.78
N ARG A 308 -0.26 16.15 5.13
CA ARG A 308 0.54 15.36 4.20
C ARG A 308 -0.19 14.14 3.68
N LEU A 309 -0.90 13.45 4.58
CA LEU A 309 -1.72 12.30 4.21
C LEU A 309 -2.84 12.71 3.26
N ARG A 310 -3.59 13.78 3.57
CA ARG A 310 -4.63 14.32 2.69
C ARG A 310 -4.09 14.66 1.30
N TRP A 311 -2.91 15.26 1.24
CA TRP A 311 -2.25 15.58 -0.01
C TRP A 311 -1.82 14.32 -0.79
N ALA A 312 -1.23 13.34 -0.12
CA ALA A 312 -0.76 12.11 -0.75
C ALA A 312 -1.91 11.23 -1.25
N LEU A 313 -3.08 11.30 -0.62
CA LEU A 313 -4.23 10.41 -0.86
C LEU A 313 -5.33 11.04 -1.72
N ALA A 314 -5.29 12.34 -2.02
CA ALA A 314 -6.41 13.13 -2.54
C ALA A 314 -7.15 12.54 -3.75
N ASP A 315 -6.45 11.74 -4.58
CA ASP A 315 -7.06 11.12 -5.77
C ASP A 315 -7.71 9.75 -5.50
N ASP A 316 -7.35 9.09 -4.39
CA ASP A 316 -7.77 7.72 -4.13
C ASP A 316 -8.61 7.57 -2.86
N TYR A 317 -8.34 8.41 -1.84
CA TYR A 317 -8.98 8.29 -0.54
C TYR A 317 -9.30 9.65 0.06
N GLU A 318 -10.49 9.77 0.63
CA GLU A 318 -10.88 10.88 1.50
C GLU A 318 -10.49 10.56 2.94
N VAL A 319 -9.67 11.39 3.58
CA VAL A 319 -9.27 11.22 4.99
C VAL A 319 -10.39 11.71 5.90
N LEU A 320 -10.96 10.81 6.69
CA LEU A 320 -12.11 11.09 7.57
C LEU A 320 -11.68 11.41 9.01
N ALA A 321 -10.96 10.50 9.67
CA ALA A 321 -10.58 10.65 11.07
C ALA A 321 -9.33 9.82 11.43
N PRO A 322 -8.53 10.24 12.42
CA PRO A 322 -7.52 9.38 13.03
C PRO A 322 -8.19 8.26 13.84
N LEU A 323 -7.64 7.04 13.80
CA LEU A 323 -8.07 5.88 14.59
C LEU A 323 -7.09 5.58 15.73
N GLY A 324 -5.81 5.85 15.52
CA GLY A 324 -4.77 5.61 16.51
C GLY A 324 -3.38 6.00 16.02
N ALA A 325 -2.43 6.04 16.95
CA ALA A 325 -1.02 6.26 16.65
C ALA A 325 -0.18 5.25 17.43
N GLY A 326 0.81 4.67 16.77
CA GLY A 326 1.76 3.72 17.36
C GLY A 326 3.21 4.13 17.08
N THR A 327 4.15 3.28 17.48
CA THR A 327 5.60 3.56 17.39
C THR A 327 6.09 3.78 15.97
N PHE A 328 5.57 3.05 15.00
CA PHE A 328 6.03 3.08 13.60
C PHE A 328 5.14 3.91 12.69
N GLY A 329 3.92 4.25 13.13
CA GLY A 329 2.97 4.93 12.27
C GLY A 329 1.67 5.31 12.95
N SER A 330 0.74 5.85 12.17
CA SER A 330 -0.61 6.20 12.59
C SER A 330 -1.65 5.50 11.72
N VAL A 331 -2.81 5.20 12.29
CA VAL A 331 -3.92 4.57 11.58
C VAL A 331 -5.04 5.60 11.41
N TRP A 332 -5.59 5.66 10.22
CA TRP A 332 -6.61 6.62 9.80
C TRP A 332 -7.81 5.91 9.22
N ARG A 333 -9.00 6.41 9.51
CA ARG A 333 -10.23 6.06 8.80
C ARG A 333 -10.27 6.87 7.53
N VAL A 334 -10.35 6.20 6.39
CA VAL A 334 -10.42 6.86 5.08
C VAL A 334 -11.55 6.24 4.26
N ARG A 335 -12.09 7.02 3.32
CA ARG A 335 -13.05 6.53 2.34
C ARG A 335 -12.33 6.29 1.02
N ASP A 336 -12.36 5.06 0.54
CA ASP A 336 -11.92 4.67 -0.81
C ASP A 336 -12.89 5.31 -1.82
N LEU A 337 -12.38 6.25 -2.60
CA LEU A 337 -13.20 7.02 -3.55
C LEU A 337 -13.61 6.18 -4.76
N SER A 338 -12.89 5.11 -5.07
CA SER A 338 -13.19 4.22 -6.19
C SER A 338 -14.33 3.26 -5.88
N LEU A 339 -14.44 2.79 -4.63
CA LEU A 339 -15.43 1.81 -4.19
C LEU A 339 -16.49 2.39 -3.26
N GLY A 340 -16.38 3.66 -2.84
CA GLY A 340 -17.30 4.33 -1.94
C GLY A 340 -17.35 3.73 -0.53
N ARG A 341 -16.38 2.89 -0.14
CA ARG A 341 -16.34 2.20 1.15
C ARG A 341 -15.34 2.83 2.11
N GLU A 342 -15.58 2.65 3.40
CA GLU A 342 -14.63 3.07 4.42
C GLU A 342 -13.65 1.94 4.74
N VAL A 343 -12.37 2.31 4.88
CA VAL A 343 -11.26 1.40 5.18
C VAL A 343 -10.34 2.01 6.23
N ALA A 344 -9.56 1.19 6.90
CA ALA A 344 -8.47 1.65 7.74
C ALA A 344 -7.20 1.81 6.88
N LEU A 345 -6.46 2.90 7.09
CA LEU A 345 -5.20 3.19 6.42
C LEU A 345 -4.12 3.34 7.47
N LYS A 346 -3.10 2.48 7.40
CA LYS A 346 -1.90 2.56 8.24
C LYS A 346 -0.82 3.36 7.51
N LEU A 347 -0.43 4.48 8.12
CA LEU A 347 0.57 5.43 7.63
C LEU A 347 1.88 5.25 8.40
N LEU A 348 2.98 5.07 7.71
CA LEU A 348 4.31 5.05 8.31
C LEU A 348 4.73 6.46 8.76
N HIS A 349 5.37 6.59 9.92
CA HIS A 349 5.90 7.88 10.37
C HIS A 349 6.96 8.43 9.41
N GLN A 350 6.97 9.73 9.17
CA GLN A 350 7.85 10.39 8.19
C GLN A 350 9.34 10.11 8.42
N HIS A 351 9.79 10.11 9.67
CA HIS A 351 11.20 9.85 9.98
C HIS A 351 11.59 8.42 9.63
N VAL A 352 10.64 7.47 9.70
CA VAL A 352 10.81 6.06 9.31
C VAL A 352 10.66 5.90 7.80
N ALA A 353 9.73 6.62 7.17
CA ALA A 353 9.50 6.57 5.72
C ALA A 353 10.67 7.14 4.88
N ARG A 354 11.61 7.85 5.50
CA ARG A 354 12.86 8.30 4.88
C ARG A 354 13.95 7.22 4.82
N ASP A 355 13.80 6.15 5.60
CA ASP A 355 14.67 4.98 5.55
C ASP A 355 14.10 3.96 4.56
N GLU A 356 14.78 3.79 3.42
CA GLU A 356 14.38 2.82 2.38
C GLU A 356 14.26 1.38 2.92
N ARG A 357 15.09 1.02 3.92
CA ARG A 357 15.02 -0.30 4.57
C ARG A 357 13.73 -0.44 5.39
N ALA A 358 13.33 0.62 6.09
CA ALA A 358 12.09 0.62 6.86
C ALA A 358 10.87 0.57 5.95
N VAL A 359 10.86 1.32 4.85
CA VAL A 359 9.80 1.25 3.82
C VAL A 359 9.76 -0.14 3.18
N GLY A 360 10.93 -0.72 2.89
CA GLY A 360 11.04 -2.09 2.37
C GLY A 360 10.49 -3.14 3.33
N ARG A 361 10.73 -3.01 4.64
CA ARG A 361 10.13 -3.86 5.69
C ARG A 361 8.62 -3.71 5.75
N PHE A 362 8.12 -2.49 5.82
CA PHE A 362 6.69 -2.16 5.86
C PHE A 362 5.93 -2.71 4.64
N ARG A 363 6.53 -2.58 3.44
CA ARG A 363 6.01 -3.18 2.21
C ARG A 363 6.00 -4.71 2.28
N ARG A 364 7.04 -5.32 2.86
CA ARG A 364 7.12 -6.77 3.02
C ARG A 364 6.05 -7.28 3.98
N GLU A 365 5.81 -6.58 5.09
CA GLU A 365 4.72 -6.84 6.03
C GLU A 365 3.37 -6.85 5.32
N ALA A 366 3.05 -5.77 4.60
CA ALA A 366 1.82 -5.68 3.82
C ALA A 366 1.67 -6.83 2.80
N ARG A 367 2.76 -7.18 2.10
CA ARG A 367 2.75 -8.26 1.09
C ARG A 367 2.50 -9.64 1.72
N LEU A 368 3.10 -9.93 2.85
CA LEU A 368 2.94 -11.22 3.53
C LEU A 368 1.55 -11.34 4.16
N ALA A 369 1.07 -10.29 4.81
CA ALA A 369 -0.30 -10.27 5.33
C ALA A 369 -1.36 -10.37 4.20
N ALA A 370 -1.10 -9.79 3.03
CA ALA A 370 -1.98 -9.90 1.85
C ALA A 370 -2.05 -11.33 1.26
N GLN A 371 -1.07 -12.21 1.55
CA GLN A 371 -1.11 -13.63 1.17
C GLN A 371 -2.01 -14.48 2.09
N LEU A 372 -2.32 -13.96 3.28
CA LEU A 372 -3.10 -14.65 4.30
C LEU A 372 -4.60 -14.39 4.11
N ALA A 373 -5.23 -15.12 3.21
CA ALA A 373 -6.69 -15.07 3.02
C ALA A 373 -7.39 -15.97 4.06
N HIS A 374 -7.66 -15.44 5.27
CA HIS A 374 -8.32 -16.18 6.34
C HIS A 374 -9.37 -15.30 7.05
N PRO A 375 -10.56 -15.87 7.45
CA PRO A 375 -11.62 -15.09 8.10
C PRO A 375 -11.22 -14.38 9.39
N SER A 376 -10.23 -14.93 10.10
CA SER A 376 -9.72 -14.38 11.37
C SER A 376 -8.46 -13.51 11.19
N ILE A 377 -8.13 -13.14 9.96
CA ILE A 377 -7.02 -12.22 9.65
C ILE A 377 -7.61 -11.00 8.95
N VAL A 378 -7.15 -9.81 9.32
CA VAL A 378 -7.57 -8.56 8.69
C VAL A 378 -6.99 -8.51 7.27
N PRO A 379 -7.82 -8.45 6.22
CA PRO A 379 -7.34 -8.40 4.86
C PRO A 379 -6.72 -7.04 4.56
N ILE A 380 -5.56 -7.04 3.91
CA ILE A 380 -4.94 -5.86 3.31
C ILE A 380 -5.49 -5.70 1.90
N TYR A 381 -5.90 -4.48 1.54
CA TYR A 381 -6.53 -4.18 0.27
C TYR A 381 -5.57 -3.58 -0.74
N ASP A 382 -4.72 -2.66 -0.29
CA ASP A 382 -3.80 -1.94 -1.17
C ASP A 382 -2.59 -1.45 -0.38
N TRP A 383 -1.47 -1.25 -1.08
CA TRP A 383 -0.23 -0.67 -0.55
C TRP A 383 0.31 0.34 -1.53
N ASP A 384 0.71 1.51 -1.03
CA ASP A 384 1.32 2.54 -1.88
C ASP A 384 2.33 3.38 -1.10
N SER A 385 3.18 4.12 -1.82
CA SER A 385 4.10 5.10 -1.25
C SER A 385 4.30 6.28 -2.18
N ARG A 386 4.26 7.50 -1.63
CA ARG A 386 4.42 8.76 -2.39
C ARG A 386 5.36 9.70 -1.66
N GLY A 387 6.54 9.91 -2.24
CA GLY A 387 7.58 10.69 -1.60
C GLY A 387 8.01 10.07 -0.27
N ASP A 388 7.85 10.82 0.83
CA ASP A 388 8.11 10.39 2.19
C ASP A 388 6.83 9.93 2.95
N VAL A 389 5.79 9.55 2.21
CA VAL A 389 4.52 9.01 2.72
C VAL A 389 4.35 7.59 2.21
N ALA A 390 4.33 6.60 3.10
CA ALA A 390 4.08 5.20 2.77
C ALA A 390 2.92 4.67 3.61
N TRP A 391 1.99 3.93 3.00
CA TRP A 391 0.79 3.42 3.66
C TRP A 391 0.33 2.12 3.05
N TYR A 392 -0.51 1.41 3.80
CA TYR A 392 -1.38 0.38 3.23
C TYR A 392 -2.81 0.53 3.77
N THR A 393 -3.77 0.03 3.01
CA THR A 393 -5.18 0.01 3.40
C THR A 393 -5.61 -1.40 3.77
N MET A 394 -6.50 -1.48 4.76
CA MET A 394 -7.00 -2.74 5.29
C MET A 394 -8.48 -2.61 5.69
N GLU A 395 -9.12 -3.73 6.00
CA GLU A 395 -10.49 -3.72 6.51
C GLU A 395 -10.61 -2.86 7.77
N LEU A 396 -11.65 -2.01 7.81
CA LEU A 396 -11.96 -1.20 8.99
C LEU A 396 -12.64 -2.07 10.04
N ALA A 397 -12.01 -2.22 11.20
CA ALA A 397 -12.58 -2.89 12.36
C ALA A 397 -13.34 -1.88 13.22
N GLU A 398 -14.67 -1.93 13.20
CA GLU A 398 -15.53 -0.95 13.88
C GLU A 398 -15.64 -1.18 15.40
N GLY A 399 -15.30 -2.36 15.89
CA GLY A 399 -15.39 -2.74 17.30
C GLY A 399 -14.19 -2.32 18.17
N GLY A 400 -13.15 -1.75 17.57
CA GLY A 400 -11.89 -1.43 18.23
C GLY A 400 -11.00 -2.67 18.39
N SER A 401 -10.11 -2.67 19.39
CA SER A 401 -9.21 -3.77 19.71
C SER A 401 -9.68 -4.57 20.94
N VAL A 402 -9.03 -5.71 21.17
CA VAL A 402 -9.21 -6.49 22.42
C VAL A 402 -8.68 -5.71 23.63
N ALA A 403 -7.66 -4.88 23.46
CA ALA A 403 -7.20 -3.95 24.50
C ALA A 403 -8.32 -2.98 24.90
N ASP A 404 -8.96 -2.31 23.92
CA ASP A 404 -10.08 -1.40 24.15
C ASP A 404 -11.29 -2.12 24.81
N LEU A 405 -11.51 -3.40 24.47
CA LEU A 405 -12.58 -4.20 25.06
C LEU A 405 -12.34 -4.41 26.55
N VAL A 406 -11.14 -4.84 26.94
CA VAL A 406 -10.82 -5.13 28.34
C VAL A 406 -10.71 -3.83 29.15
N GLU A 407 -10.14 -2.77 28.59
CA GLU A 407 -10.07 -1.47 29.24
C GLU A 407 -11.46 -0.90 29.57
N ARG A 408 -12.42 -1.03 28.65
CA ARG A 408 -13.79 -0.51 28.83
C ARG A 408 -14.68 -1.40 29.69
N ALA A 409 -14.52 -2.71 29.61
CA ALA A 409 -15.48 -3.68 30.16
C ALA A 409 -14.89 -4.64 31.21
N GLY A 410 -13.58 -4.55 31.49
CA GLY A 410 -12.87 -5.44 32.42
C GLY A 410 -12.80 -6.89 31.94
N ALA A 411 -12.59 -7.80 32.88
CA ALA A 411 -12.56 -9.26 32.64
C ALA A 411 -13.81 -9.77 31.93
N ARG A 412 -13.63 -10.74 31.03
CA ARG A 412 -14.71 -11.32 30.22
C ARG A 412 -14.97 -12.77 30.62
N ALA A 413 -16.23 -13.20 30.52
CA ALA A 413 -16.59 -14.59 30.80
C ALA A 413 -16.05 -15.55 29.74
N LEU A 414 -15.62 -16.74 30.15
CA LEU A 414 -15.11 -17.78 29.25
C LEU A 414 -16.08 -18.08 28.09
N ALA A 415 -17.38 -18.16 28.38
CA ALA A 415 -18.39 -18.44 27.36
C ALA A 415 -18.45 -17.41 26.24
N GLU A 416 -18.07 -16.15 26.51
CA GLU A 416 -18.01 -15.08 25.52
C GLU A 416 -16.73 -15.16 24.68
N VAL A 417 -15.59 -15.41 25.33
CA VAL A 417 -14.29 -15.29 24.68
C VAL A 417 -13.78 -16.60 24.08
N ALA A 418 -14.25 -17.76 24.52
CA ALA A 418 -13.77 -19.04 24.03
C ALA A 418 -13.89 -19.20 22.50
N PRO A 419 -15.01 -18.84 21.86
CA PRO A 419 -15.12 -18.90 20.40
C PRO A 419 -14.19 -17.90 19.70
N GLN A 420 -13.88 -16.77 20.33
CA GLN A 420 -13.05 -15.73 19.76
C GLN A 420 -11.56 -16.10 19.82
N ILE A 421 -11.12 -16.70 20.93
CA ILE A 421 -9.76 -17.27 21.06
C ILE A 421 -9.58 -18.40 20.03
N ASP A 422 -10.58 -19.27 19.84
CA ASP A 422 -10.56 -20.31 18.80
C ASP A 422 -10.41 -19.71 17.39
N ASN A 423 -11.09 -18.61 17.09
CA ASN A 423 -10.96 -17.89 15.83
C ASN A 423 -9.53 -17.33 15.62
N VAL A 424 -8.94 -16.74 16.66
CA VAL A 424 -7.56 -16.22 16.59
C VAL A 424 -6.57 -17.37 16.38
N LEU A 425 -6.72 -18.45 17.12
CA LEU A 425 -5.91 -19.67 16.94
C LEU A 425 -5.99 -20.23 15.53
N SER A 426 -7.19 -20.25 14.94
CA SER A 426 -7.39 -20.68 13.55
C SER A 426 -6.62 -19.77 12.56
N GLY A 427 -6.62 -18.46 12.79
CA GLY A 427 -5.85 -17.51 11.99
C GLY A 427 -4.34 -17.69 12.11
N LEU A 428 -3.84 -17.86 13.34
CA LEU A 428 -2.42 -18.15 13.59
C LEU A 428 -2.00 -19.50 12.99
N ALA A 429 -2.82 -20.54 13.11
CA ALA A 429 -2.55 -21.85 12.52
C ALA A 429 -2.39 -21.76 10.98
N ALA A 430 -3.26 -20.97 10.31
CA ALA A 430 -3.15 -20.73 8.88
C ALA A 430 -1.85 -19.99 8.51
N ALA A 431 -1.39 -19.05 9.33
CA ALA A 431 -0.12 -18.35 9.12
C ALA A 431 1.09 -19.28 9.37
N HIS A 432 1.09 -20.04 10.47
CA HIS A 432 2.16 -20.98 10.81
C HIS A 432 2.33 -22.08 9.77
N ALA A 433 1.22 -22.58 9.18
CA ALA A 433 1.25 -23.59 8.12
C ALA A 433 2.03 -23.18 6.87
N ILE A 434 2.17 -21.88 6.61
CA ILE A 434 2.99 -21.34 5.51
C ILE A 434 4.28 -20.68 5.99
N GLY A 435 4.69 -20.94 7.23
CA GLY A 435 5.94 -20.46 7.82
C GLY A 435 5.94 -18.99 8.23
N ILE A 436 4.77 -18.36 8.38
CA ILE A 436 4.64 -16.97 8.84
C ILE A 436 4.35 -16.97 10.34
N VAL A 437 5.24 -16.31 11.11
CA VAL A 437 5.11 -16.05 12.55
C VAL A 437 4.78 -14.59 12.76
N HIS A 438 3.81 -14.28 13.67
CA HIS A 438 3.32 -12.92 13.89
C HIS A 438 4.34 -12.02 14.61
N ARG A 439 4.99 -12.50 15.67
CA ARG A 439 6.08 -11.86 16.43
C ARG A 439 5.74 -10.58 17.22
N ASP A 440 4.59 -10.00 17.04
CA ASP A 440 4.11 -8.82 17.81
C ASP A 440 2.62 -9.00 18.18
N LEU A 441 2.25 -10.21 18.61
CA LEU A 441 0.86 -10.48 19.00
C LEU A 441 0.58 -9.88 20.39
N LYS A 442 -0.39 -8.95 20.42
CA LYS A 442 -0.81 -8.23 21.63
C LYS A 442 -2.28 -7.82 21.51
N PRO A 443 -2.95 -7.44 22.60
CA PRO A 443 -4.38 -7.10 22.56
C PRO A 443 -4.74 -6.00 21.58
N GLU A 444 -3.84 -5.05 21.32
CA GLU A 444 -4.02 -3.95 20.36
C GLU A 444 -4.04 -4.45 18.91
N ASN A 445 -3.36 -5.57 18.63
CA ASN A 445 -3.25 -6.17 17.29
C ASN A 445 -4.33 -7.25 17.03
N ILE A 446 -5.23 -7.47 17.99
CA ILE A 446 -6.43 -8.27 17.78
C ILE A 446 -7.62 -7.33 17.69
N LEU A 447 -8.13 -7.12 16.48
CA LEU A 447 -9.21 -6.20 16.18
C LEU A 447 -10.57 -6.91 16.22
N ILE A 448 -11.61 -6.16 16.53
CA ILE A 448 -13.00 -6.66 16.63
C ILE A 448 -13.80 -6.09 15.47
N ASP A 449 -14.31 -6.97 14.60
CA ASP A 449 -15.12 -6.53 13.46
C ASP A 449 -16.56 -6.15 13.92
N ARG A 450 -17.36 -5.61 13.00
CA ARG A 450 -18.78 -5.25 13.24
C ARG A 450 -19.67 -6.44 13.66
N TYR A 451 -19.24 -7.67 13.39
CA TYR A 451 -19.92 -8.90 13.80
C TYR A 451 -19.40 -9.44 15.14
N ARG A 452 -18.55 -8.66 15.83
CA ARG A 452 -17.90 -9.01 17.11
C ARG A 452 -16.94 -10.20 17.01
N ARG A 453 -16.42 -10.51 15.81
CA ARG A 453 -15.39 -11.53 15.63
C ARG A 453 -14.02 -10.92 15.82
N TRP A 454 -13.14 -11.65 16.47
CA TRP A 454 -11.76 -11.24 16.66
C TRP A 454 -10.92 -11.60 15.44
N ARG A 455 -10.11 -10.65 15.00
CA ARG A 455 -9.25 -10.77 13.83
C ARG A 455 -7.86 -10.26 14.12
N ILE A 456 -6.86 -11.00 13.63
CA ILE A 456 -5.44 -10.66 13.76
C ILE A 456 -5.10 -9.57 12.74
N ALA A 457 -4.45 -8.52 13.22
CA ALA A 457 -3.91 -7.43 12.41
C ALA A 457 -2.41 -7.27 12.67
N ASP A 458 -1.72 -6.53 11.81
CA ASP A 458 -0.33 -6.09 12.02
C ASP A 458 0.66 -7.24 12.28
N PHE A 459 0.81 -8.15 11.29
CA PHE A 459 1.86 -9.17 11.35
C PHE A 459 3.24 -8.51 11.46
N GLY A 460 3.90 -8.64 12.61
CA GLY A 460 5.15 -7.97 12.99
C GLY A 460 6.41 -8.45 12.27
N ILE A 461 6.33 -8.65 10.94
CA ILE A 461 7.40 -9.16 10.08
C ILE A 461 8.58 -8.17 9.97
N ALA A 462 8.43 -6.99 10.57
CA ALA A 462 9.42 -5.92 10.54
C ALA A 462 10.67 -6.17 11.40
N ASN A 463 10.70 -7.20 12.25
CA ASN A 463 11.88 -7.56 13.06
C ASN A 463 12.57 -8.80 12.50
N PRO A 464 13.62 -8.68 11.66
CA PRO A 464 14.49 -9.82 11.37
C PRO A 464 15.23 -10.20 12.66
N ALA A 465 15.35 -11.51 12.91
CA ALA A 465 16.17 -12.04 13.97
C ALA A 465 17.59 -11.45 13.86
N GLY A 466 18.02 -10.64 14.85
CA GLY A 466 19.37 -10.14 14.97
C GLY A 466 19.61 -8.64 14.88
N GLU A 467 18.59 -7.77 14.67
CA GLU A 467 18.78 -6.32 14.89
C GLU A 467 18.44 -5.99 16.35
N GLU A 468 19.40 -5.40 17.06
CA GLU A 468 19.21 -4.90 18.43
C GLU A 468 17.96 -4.00 18.48
N ILE A 469 16.99 -4.40 19.30
CA ILE A 469 15.85 -3.56 19.65
C ILE A 469 16.40 -2.45 20.57
N THR A 470 16.94 -1.39 19.98
CA THR A 470 17.27 -0.16 20.71
C THR A 470 15.98 0.61 20.95
N GLY A 471 15.31 0.25 22.03
CA GLY A 471 14.08 0.90 22.50
C GLY A 471 12.92 -0.11 22.55
N ALA A 472 12.39 -0.36 23.75
CA ALA A 472 11.23 -1.20 24.00
C ALA A 472 10.00 -0.67 23.24
N SER A 473 9.84 -1.15 22.01
CA SER A 473 8.71 -0.83 21.13
C SER A 473 7.68 -1.93 21.26
N GLY A 474 6.75 -1.77 22.19
CA GLY A 474 5.65 -2.70 22.43
C GLY A 474 5.32 -2.78 23.92
N THR A 475 4.14 -3.30 24.25
CA THR A 475 3.74 -3.60 25.63
C THR A 475 4.40 -4.92 26.04
N PRO A 476 5.48 -4.91 26.84
CA PRO A 476 6.27 -6.12 27.15
C PRO A 476 5.46 -7.18 27.90
N ALA A 477 4.29 -6.82 28.42
CA ALA A 477 3.41 -7.68 29.19
C ALA A 477 2.91 -8.95 28.47
N PHE A 478 2.97 -8.95 27.12
CA PHE A 478 2.52 -10.07 26.28
C PHE A 478 3.66 -10.70 25.46
N SER A 479 4.88 -10.16 25.59
CA SER A 479 6.05 -10.63 24.85
C SER A 479 6.66 -11.87 25.50
N PRO A 480 7.02 -12.91 24.72
CA PRO A 480 7.69 -14.10 25.25
C PRO A 480 9.14 -13.77 25.69
N PRO A 481 9.73 -14.56 26.59
CA PRO A 481 11.08 -14.33 27.11
C PRO A 481 12.14 -14.19 26.04
N GLU A 482 12.14 -15.03 25.01
CA GLU A 482 13.09 -14.98 23.90
C GLU A 482 13.02 -13.66 23.12
N GLN A 483 11.84 -13.06 22.99
CA GLN A 483 11.68 -11.75 22.35
C GLN A 483 12.33 -10.65 23.20
N LEU A 484 12.12 -10.68 24.53
CA LEU A 484 12.70 -9.71 25.45
C LEU A 484 14.23 -9.86 25.57
N LEU A 485 14.75 -11.05 25.26
CA LEU A 485 16.18 -11.34 25.21
C LEU A 485 16.82 -11.06 23.83
N GLY A 486 16.02 -10.75 22.80
CA GLY A 486 16.50 -10.53 21.44
C GLY A 486 16.86 -11.83 20.71
N GLU A 487 16.33 -12.97 21.14
CA GLU A 487 16.56 -14.28 20.55
C GLU A 487 15.59 -14.55 19.38
N PRO A 488 15.90 -15.51 18.50
CA PRO A 488 15.01 -15.90 17.39
C PRO A 488 13.64 -16.37 17.88
N GLN A 489 12.59 -15.95 17.18
CA GLN A 489 11.21 -16.27 17.50
C GLN A 489 10.63 -17.23 16.47
N GLU A 490 10.06 -18.33 16.93
CA GLU A 490 9.32 -19.34 16.17
C GLU A 490 7.82 -19.30 16.50
N ALA A 491 7.02 -20.23 15.95
CA ALA A 491 5.58 -20.29 16.16
C ALA A 491 5.19 -20.38 17.65
N ALA A 492 5.99 -21.02 18.49
CA ALA A 492 5.80 -21.09 19.94
C ALA A 492 5.82 -19.72 20.64
N ALA A 493 6.43 -18.70 20.04
CA ALA A 493 6.41 -17.33 20.54
C ALA A 493 5.00 -16.71 20.45
N ASP A 494 4.31 -16.92 19.33
CA ASP A 494 2.91 -16.47 19.16
C ASP A 494 1.97 -17.23 20.11
N CYS A 495 2.23 -18.51 20.38
CA CYS A 495 1.49 -19.30 21.34
C CYS A 495 1.60 -18.70 22.76
N PHE A 496 2.79 -18.29 23.19
CA PHE A 496 2.98 -17.59 24.46
C PHE A 496 2.18 -16.30 24.51
N SER A 497 2.32 -15.46 23.50
CA SER A 497 1.62 -14.17 23.44
C SER A 497 0.11 -14.33 23.48
N LEU A 498 -0.45 -15.33 22.76
CA LEU A 498 -1.89 -15.60 22.80
C LEU A 498 -2.35 -16.16 24.15
N ALA A 499 -1.56 -17.01 24.82
CA ALA A 499 -1.86 -17.46 26.16
C ALA A 499 -1.88 -16.28 27.16
N ALA A 500 -0.95 -15.34 27.04
CA ALA A 500 -0.93 -14.13 27.85
C ALA A 500 -2.16 -13.24 27.58
N ILE A 501 -2.58 -13.10 26.33
CA ILE A 501 -3.79 -12.38 25.94
C ILE A 501 -5.04 -13.08 26.49
N ALA A 502 -5.13 -14.40 26.43
CA ALA A 502 -6.25 -15.17 26.97
C ALA A 502 -6.36 -14.96 28.49
N ALA A 503 -5.25 -15.03 29.22
CA ALA A 503 -5.22 -14.73 30.65
C ALA A 503 -5.69 -13.30 30.95
N TYR A 504 -5.19 -12.33 30.18
CA TYR A 504 -5.56 -10.92 30.29
C TYR A 504 -7.06 -10.69 30.09
N VAL A 505 -7.64 -11.27 29.07
CA VAL A 505 -9.06 -11.08 28.78
C VAL A 505 -9.95 -11.72 29.85
N LEU A 506 -9.53 -12.87 30.40
CA LEU A 506 -10.30 -13.59 31.43
C LEU A 506 -10.18 -12.95 32.82
N THR A 507 -9.08 -12.24 33.12
CA THR A 507 -8.84 -11.65 34.45
C THR A 507 -8.88 -10.12 34.50
N GLY A 508 -8.73 -9.46 33.34
CA GLY A 508 -8.57 -8.01 33.24
C GLY A 508 -7.15 -7.52 33.52
N SER A 509 -6.19 -8.42 33.79
CA SER A 509 -4.80 -8.07 34.10
C SER A 509 -3.81 -8.98 33.39
N PRO A 510 -2.66 -8.46 32.91
CA PRO A 510 -1.64 -9.30 32.28
C PRO A 510 -1.05 -10.32 33.28
N PRO A 511 -0.72 -11.55 32.84
CA PRO A 511 -0.31 -12.64 33.73
C PRO A 511 0.98 -12.37 34.49
N PHE A 512 1.90 -11.58 33.94
CA PHE A 512 3.17 -11.22 34.57
C PHE A 512 3.20 -9.76 35.08
N GLY A 513 2.05 -9.07 35.02
CA GLY A 513 1.90 -7.64 35.35
C GLY A 513 2.26 -6.71 34.21
N ASP A 514 2.19 -5.41 34.48
CA ASP A 514 2.39 -4.30 33.54
C ASP A 514 3.61 -3.41 33.88
N SER A 515 4.50 -3.92 34.72
CA SER A 515 5.67 -3.23 35.27
C SER A 515 6.81 -3.09 34.23
N ASP A 516 7.98 -2.71 34.70
CA ASP A 516 9.21 -2.68 33.90
C ASP A 516 9.48 -4.02 33.20
N SER A 517 9.96 -3.97 31.94
CA SER A 517 10.22 -5.16 31.11
C SER A 517 11.15 -6.19 31.77
N LYS A 518 12.10 -5.74 32.61
CA LYS A 518 13.00 -6.63 33.36
C LYS A 518 12.27 -7.42 34.43
N VAL A 519 11.27 -6.81 35.07
CA VAL A 519 10.44 -7.46 36.09
C VAL A 519 9.53 -8.48 35.43
N ILE A 520 8.92 -8.12 34.31
CA ILE A 520 8.08 -9.04 33.51
C ILE A 520 8.92 -10.23 33.06
N LEU A 521 10.10 -9.99 32.47
CA LEU A 521 11.02 -11.05 32.05
C LEU A 521 11.41 -11.98 33.21
N ALA A 522 11.77 -11.40 34.37
CA ALA A 522 12.14 -12.19 35.53
C ALA A 522 10.99 -13.09 36.03
N ARG A 523 9.75 -12.59 36.04
CA ARG A 523 8.57 -13.36 36.42
C ARG A 523 8.24 -14.45 35.41
N ALA A 524 8.33 -14.13 34.11
CA ALA A 524 8.09 -15.08 33.02
C ALA A 524 9.11 -16.24 33.07
N LEU A 525 10.42 -15.92 33.22
CA LEU A 525 11.46 -16.93 33.36
C LEU A 525 11.34 -17.78 34.64
N ALA A 526 10.83 -17.20 35.71
CA ALA A 526 10.56 -17.94 36.96
C ALA A 526 9.26 -18.76 36.93
N GLY A 527 8.45 -18.66 35.86
CA GLY A 527 7.16 -19.33 35.76
C GLY A 527 6.16 -18.90 36.84
N GLN A 528 6.28 -17.64 37.33
CA GLN A 528 5.43 -17.12 38.41
C GLN A 528 4.03 -16.75 37.89
N LEU A 529 3.16 -17.75 37.80
CA LEU A 529 1.77 -17.60 37.37
C LEU A 529 0.80 -17.83 38.53
N ASP A 530 -0.15 -16.91 38.71
CA ASP A 530 -1.31 -17.16 39.56
C ASP A 530 -2.45 -17.72 38.73
N LEU A 531 -2.68 -19.01 38.85
CA LEU A 531 -3.72 -19.73 38.12
C LEU A 531 -5.00 -19.90 38.94
N SER A 532 -5.08 -19.38 40.17
CA SER A 532 -6.21 -19.56 41.09
C SER A 532 -7.54 -18.99 40.58
N ALA A 533 -7.47 -18.00 39.69
CA ALA A 533 -8.64 -17.37 39.08
C ALA A 533 -9.24 -18.18 37.92
N PHE A 534 -8.59 -19.26 37.46
CA PHE A 534 -9.00 -20.02 36.28
C PHE A 534 -9.57 -21.40 36.67
N ALA A 535 -10.50 -21.89 35.84
CA ALA A 535 -10.88 -23.29 35.91
C ALA A 535 -9.64 -24.18 35.66
N PRO A 536 -9.53 -25.35 36.34
CA PRO A 536 -8.34 -26.20 36.27
C PRO A 536 -7.89 -26.52 34.83
N GLU A 537 -8.83 -26.81 33.94
CA GLU A 537 -8.56 -27.17 32.55
C GLU A 537 -7.93 -25.97 31.78
N ILE A 538 -8.43 -24.76 32.03
CA ILE A 538 -7.88 -23.53 31.45
C ILE A 538 -6.51 -23.22 32.09
N GLY A 539 -6.37 -23.44 33.39
CA GLY A 539 -5.09 -23.27 34.11
C GLY A 539 -3.98 -24.15 33.52
N VAL A 540 -4.26 -25.41 33.22
CA VAL A 540 -3.29 -26.33 32.57
C VAL A 540 -2.90 -25.84 31.19
N TRP A 541 -3.86 -25.39 30.38
CA TRP A 541 -3.59 -24.84 29.05
C TRP A 541 -2.74 -23.57 29.12
N LEU A 542 -3.06 -22.64 30.05
CA LEU A 542 -2.27 -21.42 30.29
C LEU A 542 -0.87 -21.75 30.78
N GLN A 543 -0.73 -22.68 31.72
CA GLN A 543 0.57 -23.08 32.26
C GLN A 543 1.50 -23.58 31.15
N ARG A 544 0.99 -24.38 30.21
CA ARG A 544 1.77 -24.85 29.07
C ARG A 544 2.07 -23.71 28.10
N GLY A 545 1.09 -22.90 27.72
CA GLY A 545 1.28 -21.79 26.77
C GLY A 545 2.26 -20.73 27.27
N LEU A 546 2.27 -20.49 28.59
CA LEU A 546 3.15 -19.51 29.26
C LEU A 546 4.44 -20.13 29.83
N ALA A 547 4.82 -21.35 29.42
CA ALA A 547 6.06 -21.97 29.86
C ALA A 547 7.27 -21.10 29.46
N PRO A 548 8.30 -20.97 30.34
CA PRO A 548 9.49 -20.15 30.08
C PRO A 548 10.22 -20.56 28.81
N LEU A 549 10.44 -21.86 28.60
CA LEU A 549 11.15 -22.39 27.44
C LEU A 549 10.18 -22.66 26.30
N ALA A 550 10.55 -22.29 25.08
CA ALA A 550 9.71 -22.46 23.90
C ALA A 550 9.38 -23.94 23.61
N GLU A 551 10.32 -24.86 23.91
CA GLU A 551 10.18 -26.31 23.75
C GLU A 551 9.14 -26.95 24.69
N ASP A 552 8.82 -26.30 25.81
CA ASP A 552 7.81 -26.77 26.76
C ASP A 552 6.38 -26.28 26.42
N ARG A 553 6.28 -25.40 25.43
CA ARG A 553 5.01 -24.81 24.97
C ARG A 553 4.31 -25.70 23.94
N PHE A 554 3.27 -25.16 23.33
CA PHE A 554 2.70 -25.69 22.09
C PHE A 554 3.65 -25.39 20.94
N ALA A 555 3.87 -26.37 20.07
CA ALA A 555 4.79 -26.22 18.94
C ALA A 555 4.27 -25.20 17.93
N ASP A 556 2.95 -25.14 17.74
CA ASP A 556 2.28 -24.19 16.88
C ASP A 556 0.83 -23.92 17.33
N ALA A 557 0.16 -23.02 16.61
CA ALA A 557 -1.22 -22.66 16.92
C ALA A 557 -2.23 -23.79 16.63
N THR A 558 -1.90 -24.78 15.81
CA THR A 558 -2.78 -25.94 15.52
C THR A 558 -2.91 -26.82 16.76
N GLU A 559 -1.76 -27.21 17.34
CA GLU A 559 -1.74 -27.98 18.58
C GLU A 559 -2.41 -27.23 19.73
N MET A 560 -2.12 -25.93 19.82
CA MET A 560 -2.69 -25.05 20.85
C MET A 560 -4.21 -24.95 20.72
N GLN A 561 -4.76 -24.90 19.50
CA GLN A 561 -6.19 -24.83 19.21
C GLN A 561 -6.93 -26.12 19.61
N GLU A 562 -6.38 -27.27 19.28
CA GLU A 562 -6.98 -28.57 19.65
C GLU A 562 -7.14 -28.71 21.17
N GLN A 563 -6.11 -28.32 21.91
CA GLN A 563 -6.14 -28.36 23.37
C GLN A 563 -7.05 -27.26 23.96
N TRP A 564 -7.12 -26.07 23.36
CA TRP A 564 -8.08 -25.04 23.74
C TRP A 564 -9.52 -25.51 23.63
N ARG A 565 -9.88 -26.10 22.51
CA ARG A 565 -11.24 -26.65 22.29
C ARG A 565 -11.61 -27.70 23.35
N THR A 566 -10.66 -28.53 23.70
CA THR A 566 -10.87 -29.56 24.75
C THR A 566 -11.04 -28.90 26.12
N ALA A 567 -10.15 -28.01 26.51
CA ALA A 567 -10.17 -27.35 27.82
C ALA A 567 -11.41 -26.45 27.99
N ALA A 568 -11.65 -25.54 27.05
CA ALA A 568 -12.80 -24.64 27.11
C ALA A 568 -14.13 -25.40 26.99
N GLY A 569 -14.20 -26.43 26.14
CA GLY A 569 -15.36 -27.30 25.99
C GLY A 569 -15.76 -28.00 27.30
N ALA A 570 -14.79 -28.59 28.01
CA ALA A 570 -15.02 -29.27 29.29
C ALA A 570 -15.59 -28.31 30.36
N VAL A 571 -15.04 -27.07 30.45
CA VAL A 571 -15.54 -26.08 31.42
C VAL A 571 -16.96 -25.64 31.06
N LEU A 572 -17.20 -25.27 29.80
CA LEU A 572 -18.51 -24.78 29.35
C LEU A 572 -19.60 -25.84 29.44
N GLU A 573 -19.26 -27.13 29.21
CA GLU A 573 -20.19 -28.22 29.40
C GLU A 573 -20.53 -28.45 30.87
N ARG A 574 -19.55 -28.34 31.76
CA ARG A 574 -19.76 -28.41 33.20
C ARG A 574 -20.66 -27.27 33.68
N GLU A 575 -20.43 -26.04 33.21
CA GLU A 575 -21.25 -24.88 33.53
C GLU A 575 -22.69 -25.00 33.01
N ARG A 576 -22.90 -25.63 31.83
CA ARG A 576 -24.25 -25.89 31.28
C ARG A 576 -25.03 -26.91 32.10
N ARG A 577 -24.34 -27.88 32.74
CA ARG A 577 -24.97 -28.89 33.58
C ARG A 577 -25.43 -28.37 34.95
N VAL A 578 -24.92 -27.18 35.37
CA VAL A 578 -25.41 -26.51 36.57
C VAL A 578 -26.84 -26.00 36.32
N PRO A 579 -27.88 -26.46 37.05
CA PRO A 579 -29.25 -26.02 36.87
C PRO A 579 -29.35 -24.50 37.00
N TRP A 580 -30.20 -23.89 36.17
CA TRP A 580 -30.36 -22.41 36.11
C TRP A 580 -30.70 -21.78 37.48
N TRP A 581 -31.45 -22.48 38.33
CA TRP A 581 -31.84 -22.01 39.66
C TRP A 581 -30.63 -21.94 40.64
N LYS A 582 -29.63 -22.83 40.52
CA LYS A 582 -28.38 -22.76 41.29
C LYS A 582 -27.53 -21.54 40.87
N ARG A 583 -27.65 -21.08 39.64
CA ARG A 583 -26.98 -19.85 39.15
C ARG A 583 -27.61 -18.57 39.69
N ILE A 584 -28.91 -18.56 39.94
CA ILE A 584 -29.65 -17.40 40.44
C ILE A 584 -29.64 -17.31 41.96
N PHE A 585 -29.74 -18.44 42.64
CA PHE A 585 -29.97 -18.49 44.11
C PHE A 585 -28.76 -18.98 44.92
N GLY A 586 -27.58 -19.20 44.30
CA GLY A 586 -26.30 -19.43 45.02
C GLY A 586 -26.29 -20.62 45.96
N GLY A 587 -26.51 -21.88 45.46
CA GLY A 587 -26.38 -23.12 46.24
C GLY A 587 -27.63 -23.56 47.02
N GLU A 588 -27.56 -24.71 47.68
CA GLU A 588 -28.67 -25.29 48.42
C GLU A 588 -29.13 -24.44 49.62
N GLU A 589 -28.23 -23.70 50.23
CA GLU A 589 -28.56 -22.80 51.34
C GLU A 589 -29.39 -21.55 50.90
N GLY A 590 -29.22 -21.04 49.69
CA GLY A 590 -30.00 -19.92 49.18
C GLY A 590 -31.46 -20.28 48.85
N VAL A 591 -31.73 -21.51 48.46
CA VAL A 591 -33.10 -21.99 48.16
C VAL A 591 -33.88 -22.26 49.43
N GLU A 592 -33.23 -22.77 50.49
CA GLU A 592 -33.89 -22.97 51.79
C GLU A 592 -34.26 -21.64 52.49
N SER A 593 -33.49 -20.58 52.30
CA SER A 593 -33.84 -19.27 52.85
C SER A 593 -35.08 -18.64 52.17
N TRP A 594 -35.25 -18.87 50.88
CA TRP A 594 -36.39 -18.35 50.11
C TRP A 594 -37.71 -19.02 50.52
N TRP A 595 -37.71 -20.33 50.78
CA TRP A 595 -38.89 -21.08 51.24
C TRP A 595 -39.22 -20.83 52.71
N ARG A 596 -38.31 -20.31 53.53
CA ARG A 596 -38.55 -19.99 54.93
C ARG A 596 -39.18 -18.59 55.14
N GLU A 597 -38.98 -17.65 54.22
CA GLU A 597 -39.58 -16.31 54.36
C GLU A 597 -41.05 -16.23 53.89
N ASP A 598 -41.50 -17.10 52.96
CA ASP A 598 -42.89 -17.09 52.50
C ASP A 598 -43.82 -18.05 53.30
N GLY A 599 -43.33 -18.73 54.32
CA GLY A 599 -44.09 -19.65 55.18
C GLY A 599 -44.80 -18.99 56.36
N ALA A 600 -44.76 -17.69 56.51
CA ALA A 600 -45.34 -17.00 57.65
C ALA A 600 -46.49 -16.03 57.22
N VAL A 601 -47.52 -16.59 56.54
CA VAL A 601 -48.85 -15.94 56.48
C VAL A 601 -49.93 -16.99 56.51
N ALA A 602 -50.65 -17.00 57.60
CA ALA A 602 -52.00 -17.46 57.88
C ALA A 602 -52.14 -18.46 59.02
N GLU A 603 -52.35 -17.94 60.18
CA GLU A 603 -53.50 -18.27 61.05
C GLU A 603 -54.31 -17.00 61.30
#